data_cf9506da60937594aa56a0497716389b
#
_entry.id   cf9506da60937594aa56a0497716389b
#
_cell.length_a   1.000
_cell.length_b   1.000
_cell.length_c   1.000
_cell.angle_alpha   90.00
_cell.angle_beta   90.00
_cell.angle_gamma   90.00
#
_symmetry.space_group_name_H-M   'P 1'
#
loop_
_entity.id
_entity.type
_entity.pdbx_description
1 polymer ?
#
loop_
_entity_poly.entity_id
_entity_poly.type
_entity_poly.pdbx_seq_one_letter_code
_entity_poly.pdbx_strand_id
1 'polypeptide(L)'
;GLTLKYVLDSGAKHVLIALPATLRKQWGVELEEKFNLQASILDRLTVESNLSFWKACLENRDEVRIVITSYDYSSKLMQRFSNVKWDFIIIDEAHNLRNVFHGTKRAKRLYELSKGIPKILLTATPLQNSLSDLHGLISFIDPRIFGSEKVFNKRFIEGQDYTELKRELIPVLYRTLRRDVGKYMDFKKRECRTIDFVLSPDEVELYMRVNNFLKK
;
A
#
# COMPACT_ATOMS: atom_id res chain seq x y z
N GLY A 1 0.22 10.85 -7.87
CA GLY A 1 -0.14 12.21 -8.24
C GLY A 1 -0.97 12.26 -9.52
N LEU A 2 -0.42 11.94 -10.70
CA LEU A 2 -1.15 12.03 -11.98
C LEU A 2 -2.43 11.18 -12.00
N THR A 3 -2.37 9.93 -11.54
CA THR A 3 -3.56 9.07 -11.44
C THR A 3 -4.63 9.68 -10.56
N LEU A 4 -4.24 10.26 -9.42
CA LEU A 4 -5.16 10.93 -8.50
C LEU A 4 -5.84 12.11 -9.19
N LYS A 5 -5.07 12.94 -9.90
CA LYS A 5 -5.62 14.08 -10.65
C LYS A 5 -6.62 13.61 -11.71
N TYR A 6 -6.27 12.59 -12.48
CA TYR A 6 -7.18 12.00 -13.47
C TYR A 6 -8.50 11.49 -12.84
N VAL A 7 -8.43 10.83 -11.69
CA VAL A 7 -9.61 10.31 -10.98
C VAL A 7 -10.51 11.47 -10.48
N LEU A 8 -9.91 12.54 -9.95
CA LEU A 8 -10.63 13.74 -9.52
C LEU A 8 -11.29 14.45 -10.72
N ASP A 9 -10.57 14.61 -11.82
CA ASP A 9 -11.10 15.22 -13.07
C ASP A 9 -12.24 14.36 -13.66
N SER A 10 -12.23 13.05 -13.41
CA SER A 10 -13.30 12.13 -13.80
C SER A 10 -14.52 12.15 -12.85
N GLY A 11 -14.53 13.04 -11.87
CA GLY A 11 -15.68 13.30 -11.00
C GLY A 11 -15.61 12.67 -9.60
N ALA A 12 -14.55 11.98 -9.26
CA ALA A 12 -14.37 11.50 -7.88
C ALA A 12 -14.19 12.69 -6.92
N LYS A 13 -14.84 12.61 -5.76
CA LYS A 13 -14.80 13.66 -4.73
C LYS A 13 -14.06 13.20 -3.48
N HIS A 14 -14.37 11.98 -3.00
CA HIS A 14 -13.77 11.46 -1.78
C HIS A 14 -12.76 10.36 -2.09
N VAL A 15 -11.49 10.64 -1.88
CA VAL A 15 -10.37 9.72 -2.13
C VAL A 15 -9.65 9.37 -0.84
N LEU A 16 -9.50 8.08 -0.58
CA LEU A 16 -8.74 7.56 0.56
C LEU A 16 -7.37 7.07 0.09
N ILE A 17 -6.31 7.52 0.75
CA ILE A 17 -4.93 7.06 0.53
C ILE A 17 -4.48 6.34 1.80
N ALA A 18 -4.34 5.02 1.72
CA ALA A 18 -3.87 4.18 2.81
C ALA A 18 -2.42 3.74 2.55
N LEU A 19 -1.54 3.93 3.55
CA LEU A 19 -0.11 3.74 3.39
C LEU A 19 0.60 3.49 4.75
N PRO A 20 1.89 3.12 4.76
CA PRO A 20 2.67 3.06 6.00
C PRO A 20 2.74 4.40 6.72
N ALA A 21 2.69 4.38 8.07
CA ALA A 21 2.62 5.60 8.88
C ALA A 21 3.76 6.60 8.60
N THR A 22 4.94 6.11 8.26
CA THR A 22 6.15 6.90 7.96
C THR A 22 6.03 7.74 6.70
N LEU A 23 5.22 7.31 5.72
CA LEU A 23 5.10 7.96 4.41
C LEU A 23 4.02 9.05 4.36
N ARG A 24 3.16 9.18 5.40
CA ARG A 24 2.02 10.10 5.38
C ARG A 24 2.40 11.55 5.10
N LYS A 25 3.41 12.06 5.81
CA LYS A 25 3.87 13.45 5.63
C LYS A 25 4.47 13.67 4.25
N GLN A 26 5.29 12.73 3.77
CA GLN A 26 5.89 12.80 2.44
C GLN A 26 4.82 12.86 1.36
N TRP A 27 3.81 12.00 1.42
CA TRP A 27 2.69 12.01 0.48
C TRP A 27 1.93 13.35 0.50
N GLY A 28 1.66 13.91 1.69
CA GLY A 28 1.01 15.22 1.83
C GLY A 28 1.80 16.33 1.13
N VAL A 29 3.09 16.43 1.43
CA VAL A 29 4.00 17.42 0.82
C VAL A 29 4.08 17.24 -0.71
N GLU A 30 4.27 16.00 -1.19
CA GLU A 30 4.37 15.74 -2.63
C GLU A 30 3.08 16.04 -3.39
N LEU A 31 1.92 15.79 -2.80
CA LEU A 31 0.64 16.12 -3.42
C LEU A 31 0.44 17.64 -3.52
N GLU A 32 0.81 18.38 -2.48
CA GLU A 32 0.71 19.84 -2.45
C GLU A 32 1.71 20.48 -3.41
N GLU A 33 3.01 20.18 -3.26
CA GLU A 33 4.08 20.85 -4.03
C GLU A 33 4.08 20.51 -5.53
N LYS A 34 3.82 19.22 -5.88
CA LYS A 34 3.94 18.78 -7.28
C LYS A 34 2.62 18.80 -8.04
N PHE A 35 1.49 18.73 -7.34
CA PHE A 35 0.17 18.57 -7.98
C PHE A 35 -0.84 19.62 -7.56
N ASN A 36 -0.49 20.49 -6.61
CA ASN A 36 -1.40 21.50 -6.02
C ASN A 36 -2.69 20.86 -5.47
N LEU A 37 -2.55 19.70 -4.81
CA LEU A 37 -3.63 18.95 -4.19
C LEU A 37 -3.47 18.95 -2.69
N GLN A 38 -4.43 19.53 -1.98
CA GLN A 38 -4.46 19.52 -0.52
C GLN A 38 -5.05 18.20 0.00
N ALA A 39 -4.38 17.58 0.96
CA ALA A 39 -4.82 16.34 1.57
C ALA A 39 -4.87 16.45 3.10
N SER A 40 -5.90 15.88 3.70
CA SER A 40 -6.04 15.80 5.15
C SER A 40 -5.31 14.57 5.68
N ILE A 41 -4.26 14.76 6.46
CA ILE A 41 -3.55 13.64 7.11
C ILE A 41 -4.26 13.28 8.40
N LEU A 42 -4.83 12.08 8.46
CA LEU A 42 -5.48 11.57 9.64
C LEU A 42 -4.53 10.72 10.48
N ASP A 43 -4.34 11.12 11.71
CA ASP A 43 -3.61 10.39 12.74
C ASP A 43 -4.36 10.41 14.09
N ARG A 44 -3.75 9.84 15.12
CA ARG A 44 -4.37 9.72 16.42
C ARG A 44 -4.67 11.09 17.06
N LEU A 45 -3.89 12.10 16.76
CA LEU A 45 -4.04 13.45 17.36
C LEU A 45 -5.12 14.26 16.63
N THR A 46 -5.23 14.11 15.32
CA THR A 46 -6.16 14.90 14.49
C THR A 46 -7.61 14.45 14.58
N VAL A 47 -7.88 13.16 14.82
CA VAL A 47 -9.25 12.60 14.74
C VAL A 47 -10.03 12.75 16.05
N GLU A 48 -9.38 12.69 17.20
CA GLU A 48 -10.07 12.88 18.48
C GLU A 48 -10.56 14.33 18.67
N SER A 49 -9.92 15.30 18.02
CA SER A 49 -10.28 16.72 18.05
C SER A 49 -11.24 17.16 16.94
N ASN A 50 -11.55 16.30 15.92
CA ASN A 50 -12.20 16.79 14.71
C ASN A 50 -13.45 16.00 14.30
N LEU A 51 -14.47 15.98 15.19
CA LEU A 51 -15.81 15.49 14.82
C LEU A 51 -16.37 16.25 13.60
N SER A 52 -16.03 17.52 13.43
CA SER A 52 -16.40 18.35 12.28
C SER A 52 -15.88 17.81 10.95
N PHE A 53 -14.66 17.24 10.93
CA PHE A 53 -14.10 16.64 9.71
C PHE A 53 -14.94 15.46 9.23
N TRP A 54 -15.26 14.50 10.13
CA TRP A 54 -16.07 13.33 9.77
C TRP A 54 -17.49 13.72 9.36
N LYS A 55 -18.09 14.69 10.06
CA LYS A 55 -19.38 15.24 9.70
C LYS A 55 -19.36 15.85 8.30
N ALA A 56 -18.34 16.63 7.99
CA ALA A 56 -18.16 17.21 6.67
C ALA A 56 -17.95 16.15 5.56
N CYS A 57 -17.22 15.06 5.85
CA CYS A 57 -17.09 13.92 4.90
C CYS A 57 -18.41 13.19 4.63
N LEU A 58 -19.35 13.20 5.58
CA LEU A 58 -20.65 12.56 5.46
C LEU A 58 -21.68 13.44 4.79
N GLU A 59 -21.68 14.74 5.10
CA GLU A 59 -22.73 15.69 4.71
C GLU A 59 -22.43 16.44 3.40
N ASN A 60 -21.17 16.76 3.14
CA ASN A 60 -20.79 17.52 1.95
C ASN A 60 -20.06 16.67 0.91
N ARG A 61 -20.84 16.10 0.00
CA ARG A 61 -20.33 15.23 -1.08
C ARG A 61 -19.79 15.98 -2.29
N ASP A 62 -20.05 17.27 -2.41
CA ASP A 62 -19.62 18.08 -3.57
C ASP A 62 -18.19 18.57 -3.41
N GLU A 63 -17.70 18.63 -2.20
CA GLU A 63 -16.35 19.07 -1.91
C GLU A 63 -15.33 17.94 -2.09
N VAL A 64 -14.24 18.24 -2.80
CA VAL A 64 -13.14 17.30 -2.97
C VAL A 64 -12.40 17.11 -1.63
N ARG A 65 -12.28 15.86 -1.22
CA ARG A 65 -11.57 15.46 0.01
C ARG A 65 -10.61 14.33 -0.27
N ILE A 66 -9.33 14.62 -0.12
CA ILE A 66 -8.25 13.64 -0.17
C ILE A 66 -7.82 13.36 1.25
N VAL A 67 -7.92 12.12 1.67
CA VAL A 67 -7.59 11.69 3.04
C VAL A 67 -6.42 10.73 3.01
N ILE A 68 -5.36 11.07 3.73
CA ILE A 68 -4.18 10.23 3.91
C ILE A 68 -4.22 9.60 5.31
N THR A 69 -4.10 8.30 5.39
CA THR A 69 -4.10 7.57 6.67
C THR A 69 -3.13 6.38 6.67
N SER A 70 -2.76 5.92 7.85
CA SER A 70 -2.01 4.67 7.96
C SER A 70 -2.93 3.45 7.99
N TYR A 71 -2.42 2.27 7.59
CA TYR A 71 -3.14 1.01 7.67
C TYR A 71 -3.67 0.71 9.08
N ASP A 72 -2.85 0.96 10.11
CA ASP A 72 -3.23 0.69 11.49
C ASP A 72 -4.34 1.64 11.96
N TYR A 73 -4.26 2.90 11.52
CA TYR A 73 -5.23 3.89 11.92
C TYR A 73 -6.58 3.68 11.22
N SER A 74 -6.61 3.44 9.90
CA SER A 74 -7.83 3.07 9.18
C SER A 74 -8.47 1.81 9.73
N SER A 75 -7.66 0.82 10.12
CA SER A 75 -8.13 -0.40 10.77
C SER A 75 -8.77 -0.16 12.15
N LYS A 76 -8.22 0.74 12.97
CA LYS A 76 -8.78 1.09 14.29
C LYS A 76 -10.11 1.83 14.16
N LEU A 77 -10.24 2.69 13.17
CA LEU A 77 -11.43 3.52 12.93
C LEU A 77 -12.29 3.01 11.78
N MET A 78 -12.21 1.72 11.47
CA MET A 78 -12.91 1.11 10.34
C MET A 78 -14.37 1.55 10.24
N GLN A 79 -15.10 1.60 11.35
CA GLN A 79 -16.50 1.99 11.37
C GLN A 79 -16.71 3.42 10.84
N ARG A 80 -15.85 4.38 11.21
CA ARG A 80 -15.93 5.76 10.70
C ARG A 80 -15.60 5.82 9.21
N PHE A 81 -14.54 5.14 8.78
CA PHE A 81 -14.16 5.07 7.37
C PHE A 81 -15.23 4.39 6.52
N SER A 82 -15.90 3.35 7.02
CA SER A 82 -16.97 2.63 6.32
C SER A 82 -18.24 3.45 6.14
N ASN A 83 -18.48 4.44 7.00
CA ASN A 83 -19.61 5.34 6.87
C ASN A 83 -19.42 6.40 5.76
N VAL A 84 -18.17 6.66 5.37
CA VAL A 84 -17.88 7.58 4.26
C VAL A 84 -17.99 6.82 2.94
N LYS A 85 -18.71 7.38 1.98
CA LYS A 85 -18.78 6.84 0.62
C LYS A 85 -17.54 7.29 -0.15
N TRP A 86 -16.53 6.44 -0.18
CA TRP A 86 -15.30 6.67 -0.95
C TRP A 86 -15.56 6.42 -2.44
N ASP A 87 -15.04 7.29 -3.30
CA ASP A 87 -15.13 7.14 -4.75
C ASP A 87 -13.90 6.41 -5.31
N PHE A 88 -12.77 6.53 -4.61
CA PHE A 88 -11.52 5.88 -5.00
C PHE A 88 -10.61 5.61 -3.80
N ILE A 89 -9.83 4.53 -3.87
CA ILE A 89 -8.85 4.19 -2.84
C ILE A 89 -7.48 3.97 -3.47
N ILE A 90 -6.46 4.59 -2.89
CA ILE A 90 -5.05 4.32 -3.21
C ILE A 90 -4.43 3.59 -2.03
N ILE A 91 -3.77 2.47 -2.29
CA ILE A 91 -3.04 1.70 -1.27
C ILE A 91 -1.57 1.67 -1.69
N ASP A 92 -0.72 2.39 -0.96
CA ASP A 92 0.71 2.42 -1.22
C ASP A 92 1.46 1.40 -0.36
N GLU A 93 2.57 0.87 -0.87
CA GLU A 93 3.33 -0.24 -0.28
C GLU A 93 2.42 -1.46 0.03
N ALA A 94 1.55 -1.77 -0.94
CA ALA A 94 0.51 -2.78 -0.79
C ALA A 94 1.04 -4.19 -0.45
N HIS A 95 2.32 -4.47 -0.72
CA HIS A 95 2.96 -5.73 -0.31
C HIS A 95 2.86 -6.00 1.20
N ASN A 96 2.68 -4.96 2.03
CA ASN A 96 2.43 -5.11 3.47
C ASN A 96 1.07 -5.73 3.81
N LEU A 97 0.18 -5.84 2.82
CA LEU A 97 -1.19 -6.36 2.97
C LEU A 97 -1.41 -7.70 2.23
N ARG A 98 -0.38 -8.27 1.61
CA ARG A 98 -0.48 -9.49 0.78
C ARG A 98 -1.16 -10.68 1.46
N ASN A 99 -0.95 -10.85 2.77
CA ASN A 99 -1.54 -11.94 3.55
C ASN A 99 -2.96 -11.60 4.03
N VAL A 100 -3.83 -11.11 3.16
CA VAL A 100 -5.17 -10.66 3.53
C VAL A 100 -6.03 -11.78 4.15
N PHE A 101 -5.86 -13.02 3.70
CA PHE A 101 -6.67 -14.14 4.17
C PHE A 101 -6.12 -14.81 5.44
N HIS A 102 -4.80 -14.85 5.60
CA HIS A 102 -4.11 -15.52 6.70
C HIS A 102 -3.37 -14.55 7.65
N GLY A 103 -3.37 -13.26 7.32
CA GLY A 103 -2.53 -12.28 7.97
C GLY A 103 -3.21 -11.45 9.05
N THR A 104 -2.70 -10.24 9.20
CA THR A 104 -3.06 -9.33 10.27
C THR A 104 -4.50 -8.82 10.19
N LYS A 105 -5.11 -8.53 11.35
CA LYS A 105 -6.43 -7.92 11.45
C LYS A 105 -6.55 -6.63 10.61
N ARG A 106 -5.45 -5.88 10.46
CA ARG A 106 -5.42 -4.64 9.66
C ARG A 106 -5.62 -4.91 8.17
N ALA A 107 -4.99 -5.94 7.61
CA ALA A 107 -5.14 -6.29 6.20
C ALA A 107 -6.59 -6.70 5.88
N LYS A 108 -7.18 -7.57 6.73
CA LYS A 108 -8.58 -7.99 6.60
C LYS A 108 -9.54 -6.80 6.67
N ARG A 109 -9.37 -5.89 7.62
CA ARG A 109 -10.22 -4.71 7.78
C ARG A 109 -10.11 -3.76 6.60
N LEU A 110 -8.89 -3.50 6.11
CA LEU A 110 -8.72 -2.63 4.93
C LEU A 110 -9.30 -3.27 3.67
N TYR A 111 -9.18 -4.59 3.53
CA TYR A 111 -9.83 -5.35 2.47
C TYR A 111 -11.35 -5.18 2.51
N GLU A 112 -11.98 -5.38 3.67
CA GLU A 112 -13.43 -5.21 3.86
C GLU A 112 -13.86 -3.76 3.55
N LEU A 113 -13.12 -2.76 4.06
CA LEU A 113 -13.38 -1.35 3.79
C LEU A 113 -13.35 -1.02 2.29
N SER A 114 -12.45 -1.66 1.56
CA SER A 114 -12.20 -1.35 0.15
C SER A 114 -13.09 -2.13 -0.83
N LYS A 115 -13.93 -3.07 -0.36
CA LYS A 115 -14.79 -3.86 -1.22
C LYS A 115 -15.74 -2.98 -2.06
N GLY A 116 -15.83 -3.31 -3.36
CA GLY A 116 -16.72 -2.59 -4.29
C GLY A 116 -16.28 -1.16 -4.63
N ILE A 117 -15.21 -0.66 -4.06
CA ILE A 117 -14.69 0.69 -4.35
C ILE A 117 -13.56 0.57 -5.39
N PRO A 118 -13.57 1.36 -6.46
CA PRO A 118 -12.45 1.45 -7.39
C PRO A 118 -11.14 1.78 -6.66
N LYS A 119 -10.07 1.08 -6.99
CA LYS A 119 -8.81 1.24 -6.27
C LYS A 119 -7.58 0.94 -7.11
N ILE A 120 -6.43 1.47 -6.65
CA ILE A 120 -5.11 1.14 -7.16
C ILE A 120 -4.21 0.72 -6.01
N LEU A 121 -3.41 -0.31 -6.25
CA LEU A 121 -2.38 -0.77 -5.34
C LEU A 121 -1.01 -0.40 -5.92
N LEU A 122 -0.20 0.26 -5.13
CA LEU A 122 1.16 0.63 -5.48
C LEU A 122 2.12 -0.25 -4.68
N THR A 123 3.07 -0.89 -5.35
CA THR A 123 4.10 -1.69 -4.69
C THR A 123 5.31 -1.87 -5.59
N ALA A 124 6.49 -1.83 -5.00
CA ALA A 124 7.74 -2.16 -5.71
C ALA A 124 7.92 -3.67 -5.88
N THR A 125 7.29 -4.48 -5.02
CA THR A 125 7.50 -5.93 -4.92
C THR A 125 6.17 -6.69 -4.82
N PRO A 126 5.41 -6.80 -5.94
CA PRO A 126 4.13 -7.49 -5.94
C PRO A 126 4.27 -9.00 -5.66
N LEU A 127 5.41 -9.57 -6.03
CA LEU A 127 5.80 -10.95 -5.78
C LEU A 127 7.12 -10.96 -5.02
N GLN A 128 7.12 -11.44 -3.79
CA GLN A 128 8.31 -11.46 -2.94
C GLN A 128 8.68 -12.89 -2.51
N ASN A 129 7.77 -13.61 -1.86
CA ASN A 129 8.07 -14.92 -1.29
C ASN A 129 7.32 -16.06 -1.99
N SER A 130 6.09 -15.85 -2.42
CA SER A 130 5.25 -16.89 -3.02
C SER A 130 4.20 -16.33 -3.97
N LEU A 131 3.67 -17.19 -4.84
CA LEU A 131 2.53 -16.85 -5.70
C LEU A 131 1.25 -16.56 -4.86
N SER A 132 1.13 -17.12 -3.67
CA SER A 132 0.02 -16.82 -2.76
C SER A 132 -0.01 -15.35 -2.33
N ASP A 133 1.17 -14.68 -2.24
CA ASP A 133 1.25 -13.24 -1.99
C ASP A 133 0.56 -12.44 -3.11
N LEU A 134 0.75 -12.86 -4.35
CA LEU A 134 0.12 -12.25 -5.52
C LEU A 134 -1.40 -12.45 -5.50
N HIS A 135 -1.88 -13.67 -5.18
CA HIS A 135 -3.31 -13.93 -5.00
C HIS A 135 -3.94 -12.98 -3.98
N GLY A 136 -3.29 -12.78 -2.82
CA GLY A 136 -3.74 -11.85 -1.81
C GLY A 136 -3.89 -10.41 -2.31
N LEU A 137 -2.90 -9.92 -3.06
CA LEU A 137 -2.92 -8.55 -3.62
C LEU A 137 -3.98 -8.39 -4.73
N ILE A 138 -4.09 -9.33 -5.64
CA ILE A 138 -5.07 -9.27 -6.73
C ILE A 138 -6.50 -9.37 -6.17
N SER A 139 -6.71 -10.13 -5.09
CA SER A 139 -8.00 -10.21 -4.41
C SER A 139 -8.46 -8.85 -3.84
N PHE A 140 -7.54 -7.94 -3.49
CA PHE A 140 -7.92 -6.56 -3.15
C PHE A 140 -8.54 -5.82 -4.33
N ILE A 141 -8.04 -6.05 -5.55
CA ILE A 141 -8.56 -5.40 -6.76
C ILE A 141 -9.91 -6.01 -7.12
N ASP A 142 -9.93 -7.31 -7.40
CA ASP A 142 -11.14 -8.06 -7.67
C ASP A 142 -10.94 -9.55 -7.30
N PRO A 143 -11.64 -10.07 -6.29
CA PRO A 143 -11.51 -11.46 -5.88
C PRO A 143 -12.01 -12.46 -6.92
N ARG A 144 -12.75 -12.00 -7.95
CA ARG A 144 -13.27 -12.87 -9.02
C ARG A 144 -12.20 -13.27 -10.03
N ILE A 145 -11.10 -12.52 -10.15
CA ILE A 145 -10.04 -12.78 -11.13
C ILE A 145 -9.45 -14.17 -10.92
N PHE A 146 -9.05 -14.48 -9.71
CA PHE A 146 -8.43 -15.77 -9.38
C PHE A 146 -9.35 -16.72 -8.59
N GLY A 147 -10.49 -16.23 -8.12
CA GLY A 147 -11.40 -16.99 -7.27
C GLY A 147 -10.79 -17.29 -5.89
N SER A 148 -11.17 -18.44 -5.30
CA SER A 148 -10.66 -18.82 -3.99
C SER A 148 -9.17 -19.21 -4.04
N GLU A 149 -8.48 -19.06 -2.92
CA GLU A 149 -7.07 -19.45 -2.77
C GLU A 149 -6.85 -20.93 -3.14
N LYS A 150 -7.79 -21.81 -2.83
CA LYS A 150 -7.73 -23.22 -3.19
C LYS A 150 -7.71 -23.43 -4.71
N VAL A 151 -8.52 -22.68 -5.43
CA VAL A 151 -8.56 -22.72 -6.91
C VAL A 151 -7.27 -22.17 -7.49
N PHE A 152 -6.79 -21.06 -6.98
CA PHE A 152 -5.53 -20.44 -7.39
C PHE A 152 -4.34 -21.39 -7.19
N ASN A 153 -4.24 -22.00 -6.01
CA ASN A 153 -3.13 -22.93 -5.70
C ASN A 153 -3.15 -24.13 -6.64
N LYS A 154 -4.32 -24.72 -6.87
CA LYS A 154 -4.46 -25.87 -7.79
C LYS A 154 -4.04 -25.52 -9.22
N ARG A 155 -4.42 -24.33 -9.73
CA ARG A 155 -4.09 -23.92 -11.11
C ARG A 155 -2.64 -23.50 -11.27
N PHE A 156 -2.15 -22.63 -10.41
CA PHE A 156 -0.90 -21.89 -10.65
C PHE A 156 0.28 -22.35 -9.80
N ILE A 157 0.03 -22.98 -8.65
CA ILE A 157 1.13 -23.52 -7.82
C ILE A 157 1.36 -25.00 -8.14
N GLU A 158 0.31 -25.80 -8.05
CA GLU A 158 0.40 -27.25 -8.34
C GLU A 158 0.46 -27.53 -9.85
N GLY A 159 -0.43 -26.88 -10.61
CA GLY A 159 -0.53 -27.04 -12.07
C GLY A 159 0.50 -26.27 -12.88
N GLN A 160 1.21 -25.32 -12.27
CA GLN A 160 2.29 -24.51 -12.87
C GLN A 160 1.89 -23.80 -14.19
N ASP A 161 0.62 -23.46 -14.36
CA ASP A 161 0.14 -22.74 -15.55
C ASP A 161 0.48 -21.25 -15.50
N TYR A 162 1.76 -20.95 -15.63
CA TYR A 162 2.25 -19.57 -15.60
C TYR A 162 1.89 -18.77 -16.86
N THR A 163 1.55 -19.43 -17.96
CA THR A 163 1.14 -18.76 -19.19
C THR A 163 -0.24 -18.16 -19.01
N GLU A 164 -1.17 -18.91 -18.46
CA GLU A 164 -2.50 -18.41 -18.13
C GLU A 164 -2.46 -17.37 -17.03
N LEU A 165 -1.65 -17.58 -15.97
CA LEU A 165 -1.43 -16.59 -14.91
C LEU A 165 -1.01 -15.23 -15.48
N LYS A 166 -0.04 -15.20 -16.40
CA LYS A 166 0.40 -13.95 -17.05
C LYS A 166 -0.73 -13.31 -17.83
N ARG A 167 -1.51 -14.08 -18.56
CA ARG A 167 -2.64 -13.57 -19.36
C ARG A 167 -3.69 -12.91 -18.44
N GLU A 168 -4.03 -13.54 -17.33
CA GLU A 168 -5.00 -12.98 -16.36
C GLU A 168 -4.48 -11.73 -15.63
N LEU A 169 -3.15 -11.60 -15.49
CA LEU A 169 -2.54 -10.43 -14.85
C LEU A 169 -2.45 -9.19 -15.76
N ILE A 170 -2.35 -9.36 -17.09
CA ILE A 170 -2.18 -8.24 -18.04
C ILE A 170 -3.18 -7.09 -17.81
N PRO A 171 -4.50 -7.32 -17.62
CA PRO A 171 -5.46 -6.24 -17.48
C PRO A 171 -5.42 -5.53 -16.12
N VAL A 172 -4.76 -6.12 -15.11
CA VAL A 172 -4.83 -5.64 -13.72
C VAL A 172 -3.48 -5.30 -13.10
N LEU A 173 -2.38 -5.71 -13.74
CA LEU A 173 -1.03 -5.48 -13.23
C LEU A 173 -0.16 -4.79 -14.27
N TYR A 174 0.31 -3.59 -13.94
CA TYR A 174 1.29 -2.86 -14.74
C TYR A 174 2.62 -2.78 -13.99
N ARG A 175 3.71 -3.15 -14.65
CA ARG A 175 5.05 -3.11 -14.08
C ARG A 175 6.02 -2.37 -15.01
N THR A 176 6.63 -1.32 -14.49
CA THR A 176 7.72 -0.60 -15.14
C THR A 176 9.05 -1.02 -14.53
N LEU A 177 9.96 -1.51 -15.33
CA LEU A 177 11.31 -1.83 -14.87
C LEU A 177 12.24 -0.65 -15.09
N ARG A 178 13.12 -0.41 -14.12
CA ARG A 178 14.10 0.69 -14.20
C ARG A 178 14.93 0.66 -15.49
N ARG A 179 15.28 -0.52 -15.99
CA ARG A 179 16.00 -0.69 -17.26
C ARG A 179 15.20 -0.18 -18.47
N ASP A 180 13.88 -0.28 -18.43
CA ASP A 180 13.01 0.13 -19.54
C ASP A 180 12.84 1.65 -19.59
N VAL A 181 13.00 2.31 -18.44
CA VAL A 181 12.96 3.77 -18.28
C VAL A 181 14.32 4.41 -18.56
N GLY A 182 15.40 3.64 -18.53
CA GLY A 182 16.77 4.12 -18.79
C GLY A 182 16.99 4.79 -20.15
N LYS A 183 16.05 4.58 -21.10
CA LYS A 183 16.03 5.27 -22.40
C LYS A 183 15.55 6.72 -22.30
N TYR A 184 14.84 7.07 -21.24
CA TYR A 184 14.22 8.39 -21.03
C TYR A 184 14.79 9.14 -19.85
N MET A 185 15.50 8.47 -18.95
CA MET A 185 16.09 9.05 -17.74
C MET A 185 17.48 8.48 -17.50
N ASP A 186 18.44 9.37 -17.29
CA ASP A 186 19.81 8.99 -16.92
C ASP A 186 19.86 8.64 -15.42
N PHE A 187 20.02 7.37 -15.11
CA PHE A 187 20.19 6.90 -13.74
C PHE A 187 21.68 6.82 -13.39
N LYS A 188 22.08 7.46 -12.31
CA LYS A 188 23.44 7.30 -11.76
C LYS A 188 23.71 5.82 -11.48
N LYS A 189 24.86 5.33 -11.88
CA LYS A 189 25.34 3.99 -11.55
C LYS A 189 25.52 3.88 -10.03
N ARG A 190 25.04 2.78 -9.47
CA ARG A 190 25.28 2.46 -8.06
C ARG A 190 26.58 1.68 -7.97
N GLU A 191 27.57 2.25 -7.27
CA GLU A 191 28.78 1.54 -6.86
C GLU A 191 28.61 1.13 -5.40
N CYS A 192 28.73 -0.16 -5.12
CA CYS A 192 28.77 -0.66 -3.76
C CYS A 192 30.22 -0.92 -3.40
N ARG A 193 30.69 -0.29 -2.30
CA ARG A 193 32.01 -0.56 -1.72
C ARG A 193 31.81 -1.13 -0.33
N THR A 194 32.38 -2.30 -0.08
CA THR A 194 32.44 -2.87 1.26
C THR A 194 33.63 -2.27 1.98
N ILE A 195 33.40 -1.73 3.15
CA ILE A 195 34.45 -1.22 4.03
C ILE A 195 34.48 -2.17 5.22
N ASP A 196 35.56 -2.92 5.33
CA ASP A 196 35.80 -3.80 6.47
C ASP A 196 36.51 -3.01 7.58
N PHE A 197 36.08 -3.18 8.81
CA PHE A 197 36.71 -2.59 9.98
C PHE A 197 36.80 -3.64 11.10
N VAL A 198 37.82 -3.50 11.93
CA VAL A 198 38.01 -4.38 13.09
C VAL A 198 37.39 -3.69 14.30
N LEU A 199 36.50 -4.40 14.98
CA LEU A 199 35.88 -3.90 16.22
C LEU A 199 36.95 -3.79 17.32
N SER A 200 36.86 -2.75 18.13
CA SER A 200 37.63 -2.65 19.38
C SER A 200 37.21 -3.75 20.38
N PRO A 201 38.03 -4.09 21.35
CA PRO A 201 37.67 -5.09 22.37
C PRO A 201 36.35 -4.78 23.09
N ASP A 202 36.09 -3.51 23.42
CA ASP A 202 34.87 -3.06 24.09
C ASP A 202 33.63 -3.20 23.21
N GLU A 203 33.75 -2.95 21.92
CA GLU A 203 32.66 -3.13 20.94
C GLU A 203 32.36 -4.61 20.75
N VAL A 204 33.37 -5.49 20.72
CA VAL A 204 33.18 -6.94 20.67
C VAL A 204 32.42 -7.43 21.92
N GLU A 205 32.81 -6.95 23.10
CA GLU A 205 32.13 -7.31 24.35
C GLU A 205 30.66 -6.86 24.34
N LEU A 206 30.40 -5.62 23.94
CA LEU A 206 29.04 -5.09 23.82
C LEU A 206 28.21 -5.92 22.83
N TYR A 207 28.77 -6.23 21.64
CA TYR A 207 28.12 -7.05 20.63
C TYR A 207 27.75 -8.45 21.17
N MET A 208 28.66 -9.08 21.89
CA MET A 208 28.42 -10.38 22.52
C MET A 208 27.30 -10.32 23.57
N ARG A 209 27.29 -9.27 24.42
CA ARG A 209 26.23 -9.07 25.44
C ARG A 209 24.86 -8.90 24.79
N VAL A 210 24.75 -8.08 23.76
CA VAL A 210 23.50 -7.86 23.00
C VAL A 210 23.01 -9.16 22.35
N ASN A 211 23.89 -9.89 21.67
CA ASN A 211 23.53 -11.17 21.06
C ASN A 211 23.04 -12.20 22.07
N ASN A 212 23.67 -12.27 23.23
CA ASN A 212 23.24 -13.20 24.29
C ASN A 212 21.90 -12.79 24.91
N PHE A 213 21.58 -11.49 24.93
CA PHE A 213 20.28 -11.00 25.39
C PHE A 213 19.17 -11.34 24.38
N LEU A 214 19.43 -11.20 23.08
CA LEU A 214 18.46 -11.49 22.01
C LEU A 214 18.18 -12.99 21.78
N LYS A 215 19.07 -13.87 22.24
CA LYS A 215 18.90 -15.33 22.14
C LYS A 215 18.12 -15.95 23.31
N LYS A 216 17.79 -15.19 24.34
CA LYS A 216 16.89 -15.55 25.43
C LYS A 216 15.44 -15.24 25.09
#